data_fd0d6bb005770857fdd9b0d80f9270f8
#
_entry.id   fd0d6bb005770857fdd9b0d80f9270f8
#
_cell.length_a   1.000
_cell.length_b   1.000
_cell.length_c   1.000
_cell.angle_alpha   90.00
_cell.angle_beta   90.00
_cell.angle_gamma   90.00
#
_symmetry.space_group_name_H-M   'P 1'
#
loop_
_entity.id
_entity.type
_entity.pdbx_description
1 polymer ?
#
loop_
_entity_poly.entity_id
_entity_poly.type
_entity_poly.pdbx_seq_one_letter_code
_entity_poly.pdbx_strand_id
1 'polypeptide(L)'
;IVYAVDGSDKKIVGIHPSAKKSYEASIFKTLAPDLENVNSSFVDNNFNVNFEEVAKLKPDVVIIWDYQPEVAKKLKELGIPAVSIKYGTLEDIQNGIRLLGKILDKPEQAEALISYHKDSEAYFKQKNASALPNKPKVLYLQNKNLTVAGNNSVNQLMITMTGGENAAKDTKGSWTKVSMEEIMTWDPDIII
;
A
#
# COMPACT_ATOMS: atom_id res chain seq x y z
N ILE A 1 -6.28 4.76 -2.39
CA ILE A 1 -5.85 5.11 -3.78
C ILE A 1 -7.06 5.49 -4.62
N VAL A 2 -8.15 4.68 -4.71
CA VAL A 2 -9.33 4.99 -5.55
C VAL A 2 -9.85 6.40 -5.28
N TYR A 3 -10.12 6.74 -4.02
CA TYR A 3 -10.56 8.09 -3.63
C TYR A 3 -9.58 9.20 -4.08
N ALA A 4 -8.27 8.97 -3.91
CA ALA A 4 -7.26 9.96 -4.28
C ALA A 4 -7.18 10.22 -5.80
N VAL A 5 -7.52 9.22 -6.62
CA VAL A 5 -7.54 9.33 -8.08
C VAL A 5 -8.88 9.87 -8.58
N ASP A 6 -10.00 9.37 -8.05
CA ASP A 6 -11.34 9.78 -8.50
C ASP A 6 -11.78 11.15 -7.94
N GLY A 7 -11.28 11.53 -6.78
CA GLY A 7 -11.74 12.71 -6.03
C GLY A 7 -13.10 12.53 -5.36
N SER A 8 -13.65 11.31 -5.36
CA SER A 8 -14.97 10.98 -4.82
C SER A 8 -15.00 9.56 -4.25
N ASP A 9 -15.86 9.34 -3.27
CA ASP A 9 -16.17 8.05 -2.65
C ASP A 9 -17.36 7.32 -3.30
N LYS A 10 -18.12 7.99 -4.17
CA LYS A 10 -19.39 7.50 -4.76
C LYS A 10 -19.27 6.20 -5.57
N LYS A 11 -18.08 5.94 -6.13
CA LYS A 11 -17.82 4.72 -6.91
C LYS A 11 -17.33 3.54 -6.05
N ILE A 12 -17.14 3.75 -4.75
CA ILE A 12 -16.61 2.72 -3.84
C ILE A 12 -17.77 1.97 -3.21
N VAL A 13 -18.03 0.74 -3.66
CA VAL A 13 -19.13 -0.10 -3.16
C VAL A 13 -18.69 -1.08 -2.05
N GLY A 14 -17.38 -1.30 -1.91
CA GLY A 14 -16.83 -2.18 -0.89
C GLY A 14 -15.40 -1.81 -0.53
N ILE A 15 -15.01 -1.94 0.74
CA ILE A 15 -13.66 -1.74 1.24
C ILE A 15 -13.27 -2.81 2.24
N HIS A 16 -11.97 -3.09 2.34
CA HIS A 16 -11.44 -4.04 3.32
C HIS A 16 -11.72 -3.57 4.76
N PRO A 17 -12.01 -4.48 5.74
CA PRO A 17 -12.31 -4.10 7.12
C PRO A 17 -11.23 -3.22 7.77
N SER A 18 -9.94 -3.48 7.51
CA SER A 18 -8.86 -2.62 8.02
C SER A 18 -8.91 -1.20 7.45
N ALA A 19 -9.30 -1.05 6.18
CA ALA A 19 -9.50 0.26 5.57
C ALA A 19 -10.70 0.99 6.19
N LYS A 20 -11.78 0.26 6.48
CA LYS A 20 -12.95 0.77 7.21
C LYS A 20 -12.56 1.30 8.59
N LYS A 21 -11.80 0.51 9.35
CA LYS A 21 -11.28 0.92 10.67
C LYS A 21 -10.39 2.17 10.58
N SER A 22 -9.51 2.24 9.58
CA SER A 22 -8.66 3.41 9.35
C SER A 22 -9.49 4.65 8.98
N TYR A 23 -10.53 4.49 8.16
CA TYR A 23 -11.48 5.53 7.81
C TYR A 23 -12.16 6.09 9.08
N GLU A 24 -12.68 5.23 9.94
CA GLU A 24 -13.37 5.60 11.19
C GLU A 24 -12.47 6.39 12.16
N ALA A 25 -11.17 6.12 12.15
CA ALA A 25 -10.16 6.73 13.02
C ALA A 25 -9.48 7.98 12.42
N SER A 26 -9.91 8.44 11.23
CA SER A 26 -9.19 9.49 10.49
C SER A 26 -10.11 10.62 10.00
N ILE A 27 -9.48 11.69 9.47
CA ILE A 27 -10.17 12.81 8.81
C ILE A 27 -11.00 12.39 7.59
N PHE A 28 -10.80 11.18 7.08
CA PHE A 28 -11.57 10.66 5.95
C PHE A 28 -13.07 10.59 6.22
N LYS A 29 -13.50 10.50 7.47
CA LYS A 29 -14.93 10.65 7.81
C LYS A 29 -15.55 11.95 7.32
N THR A 30 -14.74 13.02 7.32
CA THR A 30 -15.19 14.34 6.85
C THR A 30 -15.01 14.49 5.33
N LEU A 31 -13.93 13.93 4.78
CA LEU A 31 -13.58 14.08 3.36
C LEU A 31 -14.39 13.15 2.44
N ALA A 32 -14.77 11.97 2.93
CA ALA A 32 -15.42 10.91 2.18
C ALA A 32 -16.60 10.30 3.00
N PRO A 33 -17.65 11.09 3.29
CA PRO A 33 -18.72 10.68 4.21
C PRO A 33 -19.51 9.46 3.72
N ASP A 34 -19.61 9.22 2.41
CA ASP A 34 -20.35 8.09 1.85
C ASP A 34 -19.67 6.73 2.18
N LEU A 35 -18.37 6.72 2.51
CA LEU A 35 -17.67 5.51 2.97
C LEU A 35 -18.18 4.98 4.31
N GLU A 36 -18.95 5.76 5.08
CA GLU A 36 -19.53 5.30 6.35
C GLU A 36 -20.44 4.09 6.16
N ASN A 37 -21.19 4.03 5.04
CA ASN A 37 -22.14 2.98 4.75
C ASN A 37 -21.62 1.92 3.75
N VAL A 38 -20.36 2.04 3.30
CA VAL A 38 -19.78 1.11 2.35
C VAL A 38 -19.55 -0.26 3.00
N ASN A 39 -19.93 -1.33 2.28
CA ASN A 39 -19.81 -2.70 2.75
C ASN A 39 -18.34 -3.08 3.01
N SER A 40 -18.08 -3.76 4.12
CA SER A 40 -16.79 -4.32 4.47
C SER A 40 -16.85 -5.78 4.94
N SER A 41 -18.00 -6.44 4.78
CA SER A 41 -18.23 -7.82 5.22
C SER A 41 -17.94 -8.87 4.14
N PHE A 42 -17.67 -8.45 2.90
CA PHE A 42 -17.36 -9.36 1.78
C PHE A 42 -15.96 -10.00 1.88
N VAL A 43 -15.14 -9.56 2.79
CA VAL A 43 -13.79 -10.07 3.04
C VAL A 43 -13.46 -9.97 4.53
N ASP A 44 -12.72 -10.92 5.08
CA ASP A 44 -12.23 -10.84 6.46
C ASP A 44 -10.83 -10.17 6.55
N ASN A 45 -10.33 -10.02 7.79
CA ASN A 45 -9.00 -9.43 8.01
C ASN A 45 -7.83 -10.29 7.49
N ASN A 46 -8.07 -11.56 7.17
CA ASN A 46 -7.10 -12.50 6.60
C ASN A 46 -7.21 -12.61 5.08
N PHE A 47 -8.00 -11.72 4.46
CA PHE A 47 -8.29 -11.71 3.02
C PHE A 47 -9.06 -12.95 2.52
N ASN A 48 -9.81 -13.65 3.39
CA ASN A 48 -10.75 -14.65 2.93
C ASN A 48 -11.99 -13.96 2.36
N VAL A 49 -12.25 -14.20 1.07
CA VAL A 49 -13.29 -13.50 0.31
C VAL A 49 -14.59 -14.30 0.32
N ASN A 50 -15.68 -13.64 0.69
CA ASN A 50 -17.04 -14.15 0.49
C ASN A 50 -17.56 -13.72 -0.89
N PHE A 51 -17.46 -14.60 -1.87
CA PHE A 51 -17.80 -14.30 -3.26
C PHE A 51 -19.29 -14.03 -3.48
N GLU A 52 -20.17 -14.60 -2.66
CA GLU A 52 -21.60 -14.31 -2.73
C GLU A 52 -21.90 -12.87 -2.33
N GLU A 53 -21.23 -12.39 -1.27
CA GLU A 53 -21.34 -10.98 -0.85
C GLU A 53 -20.73 -10.04 -1.90
N VAL A 54 -19.59 -10.40 -2.52
CA VAL A 54 -19.04 -9.63 -3.64
C VAL A 54 -20.03 -9.52 -4.79
N ALA A 55 -20.67 -10.64 -5.17
CA ALA A 55 -21.64 -10.67 -6.26
C ALA A 55 -22.89 -9.81 -5.96
N LYS A 56 -23.35 -9.76 -4.71
CA LYS A 56 -24.46 -8.89 -4.28
C LYS A 56 -24.15 -7.42 -4.42
N LEU A 57 -22.88 -7.02 -4.25
CA LEU A 57 -22.42 -5.64 -4.43
C LEU A 57 -22.43 -5.19 -5.88
N LYS A 58 -22.48 -6.14 -6.84
CA LYS A 58 -22.47 -5.90 -8.29
C LYS A 58 -21.35 -4.91 -8.71
N PRO A 59 -20.08 -5.14 -8.32
CA PRO A 59 -19.02 -4.23 -8.67
C PRO A 59 -18.71 -4.30 -10.16
N ASP A 60 -18.43 -3.16 -10.79
CA ASP A 60 -17.92 -3.11 -12.17
C ASP A 60 -16.49 -3.68 -12.24
N VAL A 61 -15.71 -3.54 -11.18
CA VAL A 61 -14.36 -4.09 -11.06
C VAL A 61 -13.98 -4.32 -9.61
N VAL A 62 -13.25 -5.40 -9.34
CA VAL A 62 -12.65 -5.69 -8.03
C VAL A 62 -11.14 -5.46 -8.11
N ILE A 63 -10.60 -4.67 -7.19
CA ILE A 63 -9.18 -4.42 -7.05
C ILE A 63 -8.61 -5.39 -6.03
N ILE A 64 -7.63 -6.18 -6.42
CA ILE A 64 -6.98 -7.19 -5.57
C ILE A 64 -5.46 -6.99 -5.57
N TRP A 65 -4.77 -7.69 -4.67
CA TRP A 65 -3.32 -7.74 -4.68
C TRP A 65 -2.81 -8.80 -5.66
N ASP A 66 -1.61 -8.59 -6.19
CA ASP A 66 -0.96 -9.51 -7.15
C ASP A 66 -0.66 -10.91 -6.57
N TYR A 67 -0.59 -11.03 -5.25
CA TYR A 67 -0.41 -12.32 -4.56
C TYR A 67 -1.73 -13.09 -4.30
N GLN A 68 -2.84 -12.68 -4.92
CA GLN A 68 -4.16 -13.32 -4.77
C GLN A 68 -4.67 -13.97 -6.08
N PRO A 69 -3.89 -14.84 -6.78
CA PRO A 69 -4.28 -15.39 -8.07
C PRO A 69 -5.55 -16.25 -8.02
N GLU A 70 -5.78 -16.96 -6.91
CA GLU A 70 -6.98 -17.78 -6.74
C GLU A 70 -8.25 -16.93 -6.60
N VAL A 71 -8.15 -15.77 -5.96
CA VAL A 71 -9.25 -14.81 -5.89
C VAL A 71 -9.56 -14.26 -7.28
N ALA A 72 -8.52 -13.88 -8.06
CA ALA A 72 -8.68 -13.42 -9.44
C ALA A 72 -9.39 -14.47 -10.31
N LYS A 73 -8.95 -15.73 -10.21
CA LYS A 73 -9.55 -16.85 -10.93
C LYS A 73 -11.03 -17.02 -10.60
N LYS A 74 -11.37 -17.01 -9.31
CA LYS A 74 -12.75 -17.19 -8.85
C LYS A 74 -13.66 -16.04 -9.27
N LEU A 75 -13.19 -14.79 -9.20
CA LEU A 75 -13.94 -13.64 -9.70
C LEU A 75 -14.21 -13.76 -11.20
N LYS A 76 -13.23 -14.20 -11.99
CA LYS A 76 -13.37 -14.43 -13.42
C LYS A 76 -14.43 -15.52 -13.73
N GLU A 77 -14.44 -16.63 -12.98
CA GLU A 77 -15.45 -17.68 -13.11
C GLU A 77 -16.88 -17.15 -12.84
N LEU A 78 -17.01 -16.16 -11.97
CA LEU A 78 -18.27 -15.49 -11.65
C LEU A 78 -18.62 -14.35 -12.62
N GLY A 79 -17.77 -14.09 -13.63
CA GLY A 79 -17.99 -12.99 -14.57
C GLY A 79 -17.72 -11.60 -13.98
N ILE A 80 -17.04 -11.51 -12.85
CA ILE A 80 -16.72 -10.24 -12.17
C ILE A 80 -15.32 -9.81 -12.60
N PRO A 81 -15.17 -8.64 -13.26
CA PRO A 81 -13.86 -8.13 -13.65
C PRO A 81 -12.98 -7.87 -12.43
N ALA A 82 -11.71 -8.28 -12.50
CA ALA A 82 -10.75 -8.03 -11.44
C ALA A 82 -9.44 -7.49 -12.01
N VAL A 83 -8.79 -6.59 -11.29
CA VAL A 83 -7.46 -6.08 -11.59
C VAL A 83 -6.54 -6.28 -10.40
N SER A 84 -5.32 -6.72 -10.68
CA SER A 84 -4.29 -6.92 -9.66
C SER A 84 -3.34 -5.73 -9.61
N ILE A 85 -3.05 -5.25 -8.41
CA ILE A 85 -2.07 -4.19 -8.17
C ILE A 85 -0.94 -4.70 -7.27
N LYS A 86 0.25 -4.14 -7.46
CA LYS A 86 1.42 -4.38 -6.61
C LYS A 86 1.62 -3.24 -5.63
N TYR A 87 2.24 -3.54 -4.50
CA TYR A 87 2.58 -2.58 -3.46
C TYR A 87 3.92 -2.95 -2.82
N GLY A 88 4.99 -2.91 -3.58
CA GLY A 88 6.34 -3.19 -3.08
C GLY A 88 7.25 -1.97 -3.22
N THR A 89 7.24 -1.35 -4.39
CA THR A 89 8.08 -0.21 -4.75
C THR A 89 7.25 1.03 -5.07
N LEU A 90 7.91 2.19 -5.16
CA LEU A 90 7.25 3.42 -5.62
C LEU A 90 6.73 3.25 -7.06
N GLU A 91 7.47 2.56 -7.90
CA GLU A 91 7.06 2.27 -9.29
C GLU A 91 5.79 1.41 -9.32
N ASP A 92 5.71 0.37 -8.49
CA ASP A 92 4.50 -0.46 -8.36
C ASP A 92 3.28 0.38 -7.98
N ILE A 93 3.44 1.28 -7.00
CA ILE A 93 2.38 2.21 -6.57
C ILE A 93 1.96 3.13 -7.71
N GLN A 94 2.92 3.74 -8.42
CA GLN A 94 2.65 4.62 -9.56
C GLN A 94 1.94 3.88 -10.69
N ASN A 95 2.33 2.65 -10.99
CA ASN A 95 1.68 1.81 -11.98
C ASN A 95 0.23 1.46 -11.57
N GLY A 96 0.01 1.17 -10.28
CA GLY A 96 -1.33 1.00 -9.73
C GLY A 96 -2.19 2.26 -9.86
N ILE A 97 -1.63 3.44 -9.58
CA ILE A 97 -2.30 4.74 -9.75
C ILE A 97 -2.69 4.96 -11.22
N ARG A 98 -1.78 4.71 -12.18
CA ARG A 98 -2.10 4.82 -13.63
C ARG A 98 -3.20 3.88 -14.06
N LEU A 99 -3.14 2.62 -13.59
CA LEU A 99 -4.17 1.63 -13.90
C LEU A 99 -5.54 2.11 -13.40
N LEU A 100 -5.62 2.59 -12.16
CA LEU A 100 -6.84 3.14 -11.60
C LEU A 100 -7.30 4.41 -12.33
N GLY A 101 -6.38 5.28 -12.74
CA GLY A 101 -6.69 6.45 -13.57
C GLY A 101 -7.39 6.07 -14.86
N LYS A 102 -6.94 4.99 -15.53
CA LYS A 102 -7.60 4.48 -16.75
C LYS A 102 -8.98 3.88 -16.46
N ILE A 103 -9.11 3.09 -15.39
CA ILE A 103 -10.38 2.44 -15.01
C ILE A 103 -11.44 3.48 -14.64
N LEU A 104 -11.03 4.53 -13.93
CA LEU A 104 -11.92 5.58 -13.42
C LEU A 104 -12.17 6.73 -14.42
N ASP A 105 -11.53 6.68 -15.58
CA ASP A 105 -11.50 7.78 -16.58
C ASP A 105 -10.97 9.10 -15.97
N LYS A 106 -9.86 8.98 -15.24
CA LYS A 106 -9.17 10.07 -14.53
C LYS A 106 -7.64 10.03 -14.76
N PRO A 107 -7.16 9.93 -16.01
CA PRO A 107 -5.74 9.80 -16.29
C PRO A 107 -4.93 11.04 -15.85
N GLU A 108 -5.48 12.24 -15.98
CA GLU A 108 -4.80 13.46 -15.59
C GLU A 108 -4.61 13.57 -14.08
N GLN A 109 -5.63 13.22 -13.30
CA GLN A 109 -5.55 13.19 -11.84
C GLN A 109 -4.55 12.13 -11.35
N ALA A 110 -4.51 10.98 -12.03
CA ALA A 110 -3.53 9.94 -11.73
C ALA A 110 -2.10 10.42 -11.98
N GLU A 111 -1.82 11.08 -13.11
CA GLU A 111 -0.48 11.64 -13.39
C GLU A 111 -0.14 12.81 -12.47
N ALA A 112 -1.10 13.65 -12.06
CA ALA A 112 -0.85 14.69 -11.07
C ALA A 112 -0.42 14.10 -9.72
N LEU A 113 -1.06 13.03 -9.25
CA LEU A 113 -0.67 12.32 -8.02
C LEU A 113 0.73 11.69 -8.15
N ILE A 114 1.06 11.13 -9.32
CA ILE A 114 2.39 10.58 -9.59
C ILE A 114 3.46 11.69 -9.64
N SER A 115 3.14 12.84 -10.22
CA SER A 115 4.05 13.99 -10.21
C SER A 115 4.36 14.43 -8.79
N TYR A 116 3.35 14.53 -7.94
CA TYR A 116 3.55 14.83 -6.51
C TYR A 116 4.50 13.84 -5.82
N HIS A 117 4.40 12.54 -6.12
CA HIS A 117 5.35 11.55 -5.59
C HIS A 117 6.78 11.80 -6.09
N LYS A 118 6.96 12.10 -7.38
CA LYS A 118 8.27 12.39 -7.98
C LYS A 118 8.89 13.66 -7.41
N ASP A 119 8.09 14.71 -7.25
CA ASP A 119 8.53 15.98 -6.68
C ASP A 119 8.95 15.82 -5.22
N SER A 120 8.19 15.02 -4.45
CA SER A 120 8.55 14.66 -3.08
C SER A 120 9.87 13.89 -3.01
N GLU A 121 10.06 12.91 -3.90
CA GLU A 121 11.31 12.15 -4.00
C GLU A 121 12.50 13.07 -4.34
N ALA A 122 12.33 13.95 -5.33
CA ALA A 122 13.36 14.91 -5.72
C ALA A 122 13.72 15.88 -4.58
N TYR A 123 12.71 16.37 -3.85
CA TYR A 123 12.90 17.23 -2.69
C TYR A 123 13.76 16.55 -1.61
N PHE A 124 13.42 15.31 -1.23
CA PHE A 124 14.19 14.58 -0.22
C PHE A 124 15.60 14.24 -0.70
N LYS A 125 15.77 13.85 -1.96
CA LYS A 125 17.10 13.62 -2.56
C LYS A 125 17.97 14.88 -2.48
N GLN A 126 17.42 16.05 -2.81
CA GLN A 126 18.12 17.32 -2.73
C GLN A 126 18.50 17.67 -1.29
N LYS A 127 17.58 17.51 -0.34
CA LYS A 127 17.83 17.76 1.09
C LYS A 127 18.93 16.86 1.65
N ASN A 128 18.97 15.60 1.21
CA ASN A 128 19.96 14.62 1.67
C ASN A 128 21.24 14.61 0.86
N ALA A 129 21.37 15.43 -0.20
CA ALA A 129 22.61 15.57 -0.97
C ALA A 129 23.78 16.08 -0.13
N SER A 130 23.50 16.78 0.99
CA SER A 130 24.45 17.21 2.01
C SER A 130 24.55 16.23 3.18
N ALA A 131 24.22 14.96 2.94
CA ALA A 131 23.99 13.95 3.96
C ALA A 131 25.17 13.75 4.90
N LEU A 132 24.84 13.40 6.13
CA LEU A 132 25.73 13.00 7.21
C LEU A 132 26.81 12.02 6.70
N PRO A 133 28.08 12.17 7.10
CA PRO A 133 29.15 11.27 6.69
C PRO A 133 28.87 9.81 7.07
N ASN A 134 28.08 9.58 8.12
CA ASN A 134 27.61 8.26 8.54
C ASN A 134 26.08 8.24 8.49
N LYS A 135 25.52 7.38 7.62
CA LYS A 135 24.09 7.16 7.55
C LYS A 135 23.65 6.31 8.75
N PRO A 136 22.66 6.75 9.54
CA PRO A 136 22.14 5.92 10.62
C PRO A 136 21.52 4.64 10.05
N LYS A 137 21.77 3.51 10.71
CA LYS A 137 21.10 2.24 10.43
C LYS A 137 19.71 2.27 11.06
N VAL A 138 18.69 2.17 10.23
CA VAL A 138 17.29 2.24 10.66
C VAL A 138 16.62 0.90 10.44
N LEU A 139 16.02 0.35 11.48
CA LEU A 139 15.19 -0.85 11.40
C LEU A 139 13.71 -0.47 11.49
N TYR A 140 12.93 -0.82 10.47
CA TYR A 140 11.48 -0.72 10.55
C TYR A 140 10.89 -2.05 11.01
N LEU A 141 10.28 -2.03 12.21
CA LEU A 141 9.70 -3.20 12.88
C LEU A 141 8.17 -3.09 12.87
N GLN A 142 7.50 -3.91 12.06
CA GLN A 142 6.05 -3.85 11.87
C GLN A 142 5.27 -4.23 13.14
N ASN A 143 5.75 -5.20 13.89
CA ASN A 143 5.03 -5.77 15.02
C ASN A 143 5.92 -6.55 15.99
N LYS A 144 5.35 -6.94 17.14
CA LYS A 144 6.03 -7.73 18.17
C LYS A 144 6.48 -9.13 17.72
N ASN A 145 6.06 -9.61 16.55
CA ASN A 145 6.47 -10.92 16.01
C ASN A 145 7.77 -10.81 15.18
N LEU A 146 8.51 -9.71 15.33
CA LEU A 146 9.79 -9.45 14.67
C LEU A 146 9.68 -9.52 13.13
N THR A 147 8.62 -8.93 12.57
CA THR A 147 8.48 -8.77 11.13
C THR A 147 9.07 -7.42 10.72
N VAL A 148 10.09 -7.44 9.88
CA VAL A 148 10.84 -6.25 9.44
C VAL A 148 10.59 -5.92 7.99
N ALA A 149 10.78 -4.66 7.64
CA ALA A 149 10.72 -4.20 6.26
C ALA A 149 12.02 -4.55 5.52
N GLY A 150 11.93 -5.45 4.55
CA GLY A 150 13.06 -5.87 3.72
C GLY A 150 13.35 -4.92 2.55
N ASN A 151 14.24 -5.35 1.66
CA ASN A 151 14.76 -4.53 0.57
C ASN A 151 13.75 -4.17 -0.55
N ASN A 152 12.64 -4.88 -0.62
CA ASN A 152 11.57 -4.61 -1.60
C ASN A 152 10.31 -4.07 -0.91
N SER A 153 10.47 -3.02 -0.11
CA SER A 153 9.38 -2.37 0.62
C SER A 153 9.38 -0.85 0.42
N VAL A 154 8.21 -0.24 0.54
CA VAL A 154 8.10 1.23 0.58
C VAL A 154 8.87 1.82 1.76
N ASN A 155 8.96 1.09 2.86
CA ASN A 155 9.72 1.52 4.04
C ASN A 155 11.22 1.61 3.76
N GLN A 156 11.78 0.69 2.94
CA GLN A 156 13.15 0.81 2.42
C GLN A 156 13.35 2.14 1.69
N LEU A 157 12.41 2.50 0.80
CA LEU A 157 12.46 3.78 0.09
C LEU A 157 12.40 4.96 1.06
N MET A 158 11.48 4.94 2.03
CA MET A 158 11.33 6.02 3.03
C MET A 158 12.60 6.22 3.86
N ILE A 159 13.22 5.13 4.33
CA ILE A 159 14.48 5.16 5.07
C ILE A 159 15.60 5.79 4.21
N THR A 160 15.73 5.34 2.97
CA THR A 160 16.80 5.86 2.08
C THR A 160 16.57 7.30 1.65
N MET A 161 15.31 7.68 1.39
CA MET A 161 14.95 9.06 1.05
C MET A 161 15.22 10.05 2.19
N THR A 162 15.13 9.59 3.43
CA THR A 162 15.40 10.42 4.63
C THR A 162 16.88 10.39 5.07
N GLY A 163 17.74 9.74 4.30
CA GLY A 163 19.20 9.73 4.54
C GLY A 163 19.70 8.58 5.42
N GLY A 164 18.82 7.65 5.82
CA GLY A 164 19.19 6.46 6.57
C GLY A 164 19.64 5.29 5.68
N GLU A 165 20.12 4.23 6.32
CA GLU A 165 20.36 2.92 5.73
C GLU A 165 19.45 1.90 6.41
N ASN A 166 18.69 1.11 5.64
CA ASN A 166 17.88 0.06 6.23
C ASN A 166 18.77 -1.05 6.81
N ALA A 167 18.68 -1.30 8.11
CA ALA A 167 19.42 -2.36 8.78
C ALA A 167 19.12 -3.75 8.18
N ALA A 168 17.90 -3.95 7.68
CA ALA A 168 17.46 -5.19 7.02
C ALA A 168 17.58 -5.16 5.48
N LYS A 169 18.47 -4.33 4.90
CA LYS A 169 18.63 -4.12 3.44
C LYS A 169 18.92 -5.39 2.64
N ASP A 170 19.58 -6.37 3.26
CA ASP A 170 19.92 -7.64 2.62
C ASP A 170 18.83 -8.70 2.74
N THR A 171 17.75 -8.39 3.46
CA THR A 171 16.60 -9.28 3.65
C THR A 171 15.68 -9.19 2.44
N LYS A 172 15.44 -10.33 1.80
CA LYS A 172 14.60 -10.39 0.58
C LYS A 172 13.12 -10.21 0.89
N GLY A 173 12.42 -9.52 -0.03
CA GLY A 173 10.97 -9.31 0.03
C GLY A 173 10.59 -8.02 0.74
N SER A 174 9.27 -7.78 0.82
CA SER A 174 8.72 -6.57 1.44
C SER A 174 8.66 -6.69 2.97
N TRP A 175 8.26 -7.86 3.46
CA TRP A 175 8.14 -8.17 4.87
C TRP A 175 8.72 -9.54 5.17
N THR A 176 9.61 -9.62 6.14
CA THR A 176 10.27 -10.87 6.53
C THR A 176 10.32 -11.01 8.03
N LYS A 177 10.00 -12.21 8.51
CA LYS A 177 10.15 -12.55 9.92
C LYS A 177 11.61 -12.88 10.19
N VAL A 178 12.17 -12.29 11.23
CA VAL A 178 13.57 -12.45 11.64
C VAL A 178 13.67 -12.85 13.11
N SER A 179 14.88 -13.21 13.55
CA SER A 179 15.18 -13.49 14.95
C SER A 179 15.71 -12.23 15.67
N MET A 180 15.71 -12.27 16.99
CA MET A 180 16.31 -11.20 17.80
C MET A 180 17.85 -11.16 17.58
N GLU A 181 18.48 -12.31 17.38
CA GLU A 181 19.91 -12.44 17.12
C GLU A 181 20.30 -11.74 15.80
N GLU A 182 19.46 -11.86 14.76
CA GLU A 182 19.67 -11.14 13.50
C GLU A 182 19.58 -9.63 13.71
N ILE A 183 18.57 -9.16 14.46
CA ILE A 183 18.43 -7.72 14.78
C ILE A 183 19.64 -7.22 15.56
N MET A 184 20.11 -7.98 16.55
CA MET A 184 21.31 -7.63 17.33
C MET A 184 22.58 -7.59 16.45
N THR A 185 22.69 -8.52 15.48
CA THR A 185 23.83 -8.55 14.53
C THR A 185 23.82 -7.34 13.59
N TRP A 186 22.65 -6.87 13.16
CA TRP A 186 22.53 -5.68 12.34
C TRP A 186 22.90 -4.40 13.09
N ASP A 187 22.74 -4.40 14.41
CA ASP A 187 23.06 -3.28 15.30
C ASP A 187 22.45 -1.96 14.79
N PRO A 188 21.10 -1.84 14.78
CA PRO A 188 20.45 -0.63 14.29
C PRO A 188 20.62 0.55 15.26
N ASP A 189 20.90 1.73 14.74
CA ASP A 189 20.94 2.98 15.52
C ASP A 189 19.52 3.45 15.92
N ILE A 190 18.53 3.15 15.06
CA ILE A 190 17.14 3.58 15.21
C ILE A 190 16.20 2.41 14.89
N ILE A 191 15.20 2.20 15.76
CA ILE A 191 14.09 1.27 15.52
C ILE A 191 12.79 2.06 15.47
N ILE A 192 11.98 1.82 14.41
CA ILE A 192 10.68 2.48 14.16
C ILE A 192 9.58 1.40 14.17
#